data_6cb370605e6c510497339128eebc4e55
#
_entry.id   6cb370605e6c510497339128eebc4e55
#
_cell.length_a   1.000
_cell.length_b   1.000
_cell.length_c   1.000
_cell.angle_alpha   90.00
_cell.angle_beta   90.00
_cell.angle_gamma   90.00
#
_symmetry.space_group_name_H-M   'P 1'
#
loop_
_entity.id
_entity.type
_entity.pdbx_description
1 polymer ?
#
loop_
_entity_poly.entity_id
_entity_poly.type
_entity_poly.pdbx_seq_one_letter_code
_entity_poly.pdbx_strand_id
1 'polypeptide(L)'
;MKYFVCHTIPTFVGNGEKGDITTSGTNQFVAVMGGQRDKLLSFTEEYAGGKFIILFKEIEESQWYIIGSYDRPMILQTFENKHDADGRYVTFTFQRTSISQYYKYTGAIVRQPAKSNPVDATNLTVTPGQDLYSIPDCTSSPKAIATVSGLAANDKGRYITLIGEGVEHPATVAENEVFILEDGATWTARAGSRITFRVIDTDTLVEIAGSRIQTVV
;
A
#
# COMPACT_ATOMS: atom_id res chain seq x y z
N MET A 1 -0.01 5.56 -3.36
CA MET A 1 1.35 5.56 -2.80
C MET A 1 1.58 4.26 -2.04
N LYS A 2 2.55 3.45 -2.41
CA LYS A 2 2.92 2.22 -1.67
C LYS A 2 3.84 2.62 -0.50
N TYR A 3 3.66 2.01 0.66
CA TYR A 3 4.45 2.27 1.85
C TYR A 3 5.05 0.97 2.39
N PHE A 4 6.34 0.98 2.67
CA PHE A 4 7.07 -0.14 3.23
C PHE A 4 7.92 0.32 4.41
N VAL A 5 8.11 -0.56 5.37
CA VAL A 5 9.05 -0.39 6.47
C VAL A 5 10.27 -1.23 6.16
N CYS A 6 11.43 -0.59 6.09
CA CYS A 6 12.69 -1.28 5.88
C CYS A 6 13.13 -2.01 7.15
N HIS A 7 13.74 -3.17 7.00
CA HIS A 7 14.34 -3.94 8.11
C HIS A 7 15.64 -3.30 8.59
N THR A 8 16.39 -2.75 7.65
CA THR A 8 17.62 -2.00 7.91
C THR A 8 17.50 -0.58 7.40
N ILE A 9 18.38 0.31 7.83
CA ILE A 9 18.45 1.69 7.29
C ILE A 9 18.72 1.60 5.79
N PRO A 10 17.87 2.21 4.92
CA PRO A 10 18.10 2.24 3.49
C PRO A 10 19.42 2.93 3.18
N THR A 11 20.17 2.40 2.23
CA THR A 11 21.44 2.96 1.80
C THR A 11 21.25 3.77 0.53
N PHE A 12 21.76 4.99 0.53
CA PHE A 12 21.86 5.83 -0.65
C PHE A 12 23.33 6.02 -1.02
N VAL A 13 23.65 5.79 -2.29
CA VAL A 13 24.96 6.07 -2.87
C VAL A 13 24.77 6.95 -4.11
N GLY A 14 25.37 8.11 -4.13
CA GLY A 14 25.39 9.01 -5.27
C GLY A 14 26.83 9.27 -5.72
N ASN A 15 27.15 8.91 -6.94
CA ASN A 15 28.44 9.16 -7.57
C ASN A 15 28.27 10.15 -8.71
N GLY A 16 29.23 11.04 -8.89
CA GLY A 16 29.26 11.95 -10.01
C GLY A 16 30.70 12.16 -10.47
N GLU A 17 30.90 12.18 -11.78
CA GLU A 17 32.18 12.42 -12.41
C GLU A 17 32.03 13.57 -13.40
N LYS A 18 32.97 14.50 -13.35
CA LYS A 18 33.09 15.61 -14.29
C LYS A 18 33.96 15.17 -15.46
N GLY A 19 33.37 14.94 -16.62
CA GLY A 19 34.11 14.81 -17.87
C GLY A 19 34.47 16.16 -18.48
N ASP A 20 35.21 16.15 -19.57
CA ASP A 20 35.66 17.36 -20.25
C ASP A 20 34.49 18.18 -20.83
N ILE A 21 33.43 17.51 -21.27
CA ILE A 21 32.29 18.15 -21.94
C ILE A 21 31.02 18.04 -21.11
N THR A 22 30.83 16.92 -20.37
CA THR A 22 29.59 16.64 -19.61
C THR A 22 29.92 16.14 -18.21
N THR A 23 29.01 16.38 -17.28
CA THR A 23 29.04 15.75 -15.96
C THR A 23 28.05 14.59 -15.95
N SER A 24 28.51 13.39 -15.63
CA SER A 24 27.69 12.20 -15.48
C SER A 24 27.61 11.78 -14.01
N GLY A 25 26.56 11.06 -13.65
CA GLY A 25 26.43 10.57 -12.28
C GLY A 25 25.39 9.46 -12.20
N THR A 26 25.52 8.64 -11.18
CA THR A 26 24.60 7.55 -10.90
C THR A 26 24.20 7.61 -9.44
N ASN A 27 22.92 7.50 -9.20
CA ASN A 27 22.35 7.39 -7.85
C ASN A 27 21.76 5.99 -7.69
N GLN A 28 22.07 5.37 -6.57
CA GLN A 28 21.54 4.08 -6.16
C GLN A 28 20.89 4.20 -4.78
N PHE A 29 19.71 3.61 -4.64
CA PHE A 29 19.00 3.50 -3.38
C PHE A 29 18.68 2.02 -3.13
N VAL A 30 19.17 1.49 -2.02
CA VAL A 30 18.98 0.09 -1.63
C VAL A 30 18.11 0.03 -0.39
N ALA A 31 17.05 -0.77 -0.44
CA ALA A 31 16.13 -0.97 0.66
C ALA A 31 15.96 -2.46 0.94
N VAL A 32 16.19 -2.87 2.18
CA VAL A 32 15.99 -4.24 2.64
C VAL A 32 14.70 -4.31 3.45
N MET A 33 13.78 -5.14 3.02
CA MET A 33 12.46 -5.32 3.64
C MET A 33 12.36 -6.72 4.24
N GLY A 34 12.03 -6.79 5.53
CA GLY A 34 11.92 -8.07 6.25
C GLY A 34 10.64 -8.83 5.88
N GLY A 35 10.79 -10.15 5.82
CA GLY A 35 9.72 -11.09 5.56
C GLY A 35 9.40 -11.29 4.07
N GLN A 36 8.96 -12.50 3.74
CA GLN A 36 8.36 -12.81 2.42
C GLN A 36 6.85 -12.65 2.55
N ARG A 37 6.39 -11.43 2.55
CA ARG A 37 4.95 -11.15 2.58
C ARG A 37 4.45 -11.10 1.14
N ASP A 38 3.27 -11.63 0.90
CA ASP A 38 2.59 -11.59 -0.42
C ASP A 38 2.64 -10.20 -1.05
N LYS A 39 2.51 -9.15 -0.23
CA LYS A 39 2.60 -7.76 -0.67
C LYS A 39 3.96 -7.39 -1.27
N LEU A 40 5.07 -7.94 -0.77
CA LEU A 40 6.41 -7.68 -1.33
C LEU A 40 6.63 -8.48 -2.61
N LEU A 41 6.15 -9.72 -2.65
CA LEU A 41 6.24 -10.56 -3.84
C LEU A 41 5.40 -9.96 -4.98
N SER A 42 4.15 -9.60 -4.70
CA SER A 42 3.28 -8.93 -5.68
C SER A 42 3.88 -7.60 -6.17
N PHE A 43 4.52 -6.82 -5.27
CA PHE A 43 5.20 -5.59 -5.68
C PHE A 43 6.34 -5.88 -6.65
N THR A 44 7.11 -6.94 -6.41
CA THR A 44 8.20 -7.35 -7.29
C THR A 44 7.70 -7.72 -8.69
N GLU A 45 6.65 -8.53 -8.76
CA GLU A 45 6.05 -8.98 -10.02
C GLU A 45 5.43 -7.83 -10.81
N GLU A 46 4.75 -6.91 -10.12
CA GLU A 46 4.01 -5.81 -10.74
C GLU A 46 4.95 -4.68 -11.20
N TYR A 47 6.06 -4.45 -10.48
CA TYR A 47 6.87 -3.23 -10.65
C TYR A 47 8.34 -3.45 -11.02
N ALA A 48 8.76 -4.65 -11.41
CA ALA A 48 10.10 -4.88 -11.94
C ALA A 48 10.37 -3.97 -13.15
N GLY A 49 11.45 -3.21 -13.12
CA GLY A 49 11.77 -2.20 -14.14
C GLY A 49 10.90 -0.93 -14.08
N GLY A 50 10.00 -0.82 -13.12
CA GLY A 50 9.11 0.31 -12.94
C GLY A 50 9.85 1.59 -12.54
N LYS A 51 9.18 2.73 -12.75
CA LYS A 51 9.68 4.09 -12.45
C LYS A 51 9.08 4.60 -11.16
N PHE A 52 9.92 5.15 -10.27
CA PHE A 52 9.54 5.56 -8.93
C PHE A 52 10.06 6.94 -8.57
N ILE A 53 9.30 7.62 -7.74
CA ILE A 53 9.76 8.70 -6.87
C ILE A 53 9.75 8.12 -5.45
N ILE A 54 10.90 8.12 -4.79
CA ILE A 54 11.07 7.49 -3.48
C ILE A 54 11.08 8.58 -2.41
N LEU A 55 10.18 8.45 -1.44
CA LEU A 55 10.18 9.23 -0.20
C LEU A 55 10.68 8.34 0.91
N PHE A 56 11.65 8.79 1.68
CA PHE A 56 12.21 8.04 2.80
C PHE A 56 12.50 8.95 3.99
N LYS A 57 12.52 8.38 5.17
CA LYS A 57 12.94 9.03 6.39
C LYS A 57 13.56 8.02 7.34
N GLU A 58 14.40 8.45 8.25
CA GLU A 58 14.83 7.67 9.40
C GLU A 58 13.69 7.54 10.43
N ILE A 59 13.73 6.48 11.23
CA ILE A 59 12.60 6.12 12.11
C ILE A 59 12.34 7.21 13.16
N GLU A 60 13.40 7.81 13.70
CA GLU A 60 13.31 8.83 14.75
C GLU A 60 13.26 10.26 14.23
N GLU A 61 13.49 10.47 12.92
CA GLU A 61 13.43 11.80 12.31
C GLU A 61 12.03 12.16 11.84
N SER A 62 11.69 13.44 11.94
CA SER A 62 10.47 13.99 11.35
C SER A 62 10.66 14.38 9.88
N GLN A 63 11.92 14.62 9.46
CA GLN A 63 12.24 15.10 8.13
C GLN A 63 12.13 13.98 7.09
N TRP A 64 11.35 14.22 6.06
CA TRP A 64 11.31 13.38 4.87
C TRP A 64 12.28 13.85 3.81
N TYR A 65 12.81 12.91 3.06
CA TYR A 65 13.67 13.12 1.91
C TYR A 65 13.04 12.52 0.67
N ILE A 66 13.34 13.12 -0.49
CA ILE A 66 12.82 12.69 -1.79
C ILE A 66 13.97 12.43 -2.75
N ILE A 67 13.91 11.32 -3.47
CA ILE A 67 14.81 10.98 -4.56
C ILE A 67 14.02 10.54 -5.78
N GLY A 68 14.43 11.01 -6.94
CA GLY A 68 13.70 10.85 -8.18
C GLY A 68 12.78 12.05 -8.46
N SER A 69 12.44 12.24 -9.71
CA SER A 69 11.48 13.20 -10.22
C SER A 69 10.69 12.58 -11.38
N TYR A 70 9.66 13.27 -11.85
CA TYR A 70 8.90 12.82 -13.01
C TYR A 70 9.79 12.60 -14.23
N ASP A 71 10.72 13.55 -14.49
CA ASP A 71 11.61 13.51 -15.66
C ASP A 71 12.83 12.58 -15.44
N ARG A 72 13.22 12.36 -14.19
CA ARG A 72 14.36 11.51 -13.81
C ARG A 72 13.98 10.59 -12.65
N PRO A 73 13.12 9.61 -12.89
CA PRO A 73 12.68 8.67 -11.88
C PRO A 73 13.81 7.72 -11.45
N MET A 74 13.65 7.13 -10.28
CA MET A 74 14.38 5.93 -9.90
C MET A 74 13.77 4.72 -10.60
N ILE A 75 14.59 3.83 -11.13
CA ILE A 75 14.15 2.59 -11.78
C ILE A 75 14.46 1.43 -10.85
N LEU A 76 13.49 0.56 -10.59
CA LEU A 76 13.73 -0.70 -9.89
C LEU A 76 14.54 -1.62 -10.81
N GLN A 77 15.86 -1.63 -10.59
CA GLN A 77 16.82 -2.35 -11.44
C GLN A 77 16.92 -3.82 -11.09
N THR A 78 17.05 -4.10 -9.79
CA THR A 78 17.18 -5.47 -9.31
C THR A 78 16.41 -5.65 -8.01
N PHE A 79 15.99 -6.87 -7.79
CA PHE A 79 15.48 -7.33 -6.52
C PHE A 79 16.09 -8.70 -6.22
N GLU A 80 16.32 -8.96 -4.96
CA GLU A 80 16.83 -10.23 -4.46
C GLU A 80 15.91 -10.73 -3.35
N ASN A 81 15.34 -11.92 -3.54
CA ASN A 81 14.61 -12.62 -2.51
C ASN A 81 15.56 -13.59 -1.83
N LYS A 82 15.76 -13.43 -0.53
CA LYS A 82 16.57 -14.35 0.28
C LYS A 82 15.71 -15.07 1.31
N HIS A 83 15.90 -16.37 1.37
CA HIS A 83 15.27 -17.24 2.33
C HIS A 83 16.27 -18.31 2.76
N ASP A 84 16.98 -18.06 3.83
CA ASP A 84 18.01 -18.93 4.38
C ASP A 84 17.97 -18.97 5.92
N ALA A 85 19.01 -19.55 6.51
CA ALA A 85 19.14 -19.65 7.97
C ALA A 85 19.23 -18.28 8.67
N ASP A 86 19.73 -17.26 7.97
CA ASP A 86 19.90 -15.91 8.52
C ASP A 86 18.61 -15.06 8.45
N GLY A 87 17.59 -15.54 7.72
CA GLY A 87 16.30 -14.88 7.67
C GLY A 87 15.61 -14.89 6.32
N ARG A 88 14.49 -14.16 6.28
CA ARG A 88 13.68 -13.96 5.07
C ARG A 88 13.59 -12.47 4.79
N TYR A 89 14.11 -12.03 3.66
CA TYR A 89 14.06 -10.64 3.27
C TYR A 89 14.07 -10.46 1.75
N VAL A 90 13.62 -9.29 1.33
CA VAL A 90 13.69 -8.84 -0.05
C VAL A 90 14.52 -7.57 -0.10
N THR A 91 15.56 -7.57 -0.94
CA THR A 91 16.38 -6.39 -1.22
C THR A 91 15.93 -5.80 -2.54
N PHE A 92 15.58 -4.51 -2.53
CA PHE A 92 15.27 -3.74 -3.72
C PHE A 92 16.38 -2.75 -4.01
N THR A 93 16.86 -2.74 -5.24
CA THR A 93 17.86 -1.78 -5.72
C THR A 93 17.23 -0.89 -6.78
N PHE A 94 17.11 0.38 -6.46
CA PHE A 94 16.65 1.42 -7.38
C PHE A 94 17.85 2.24 -7.87
N GLN A 95 17.88 2.54 -9.16
CA GLN A 95 18.97 3.28 -9.77
C GLN A 95 18.45 4.33 -10.76
N ARG A 96 19.20 5.42 -10.92
CA ARG A 96 19.02 6.40 -12.00
C ARG A 96 20.36 7.00 -12.40
N THR A 97 20.45 7.48 -13.64
CA THR A 97 21.55 8.31 -14.09
C THR A 97 21.23 9.76 -13.75
N SER A 98 21.92 10.33 -12.78
CA SER A 98 21.76 11.72 -12.36
C SER A 98 22.90 12.13 -11.42
N ILE A 99 23.35 13.38 -11.56
CA ILE A 99 24.26 14.02 -10.60
C ILE A 99 23.48 14.60 -9.39
N SER A 100 22.17 14.79 -9.54
CA SER A 100 21.31 15.31 -8.47
C SER A 100 21.11 14.25 -7.40
N GLN A 101 21.41 14.59 -6.17
CA GLN A 101 21.22 13.70 -5.01
C GLN A 101 19.76 13.72 -4.54
N TYR A 102 19.50 13.35 -3.29
CA TYR A 102 18.20 13.50 -2.67
C TYR A 102 18.00 14.92 -2.12
N TYR A 103 16.75 15.31 -1.93
CA TYR A 103 16.39 16.63 -1.40
C TYR A 103 15.49 16.47 -0.18
N LYS A 104 15.52 17.48 0.71
CA LYS A 104 14.52 17.57 1.77
C LYS A 104 13.14 17.75 1.16
N TYR A 105 12.19 16.94 1.59
CA TYR A 105 10.80 17.04 1.16
C TYR A 105 10.02 17.89 2.18
N THR A 106 9.51 19.02 1.72
CA THR A 106 8.77 19.98 2.56
C THR A 106 7.26 19.93 2.32
N GLY A 107 6.82 19.13 1.35
CA GLY A 107 5.41 18.98 1.04
C GLY A 107 4.70 18.04 2.03
N ALA A 108 3.38 18.12 2.06
CA ALA A 108 2.56 17.16 2.80
C ALA A 108 2.63 15.78 2.11
N ILE A 109 2.84 14.72 2.91
CA ILE A 109 2.70 13.36 2.40
C ILE A 109 1.21 13.04 2.35
N VAL A 110 0.64 13.24 1.18
CA VAL A 110 -0.74 12.84 0.92
C VAL A 110 -0.73 11.33 0.64
N ARG A 111 -1.07 10.54 1.67
CA ARG A 111 -1.51 9.16 1.44
C ARG A 111 -2.78 9.26 0.62
N GLN A 112 -3.01 8.28 -0.27
CA GLN A 112 -4.27 8.24 -1.00
C GLN A 112 -5.41 8.36 0.04
N PRO A 113 -6.25 9.41 -0.02
CA PRO A 113 -7.33 9.56 0.95
C PRO A 113 -8.28 8.39 0.79
N ALA A 114 -8.87 7.94 1.88
CA ALA A 114 -9.94 6.98 1.81
C ALA A 114 -11.09 7.56 0.98
N LYS A 115 -11.60 6.78 0.03
CA LYS A 115 -12.78 7.15 -0.72
C LYS A 115 -14.01 6.76 0.08
N SER A 116 -14.88 7.72 0.37
CA SER A 116 -16.15 7.41 1.04
C SER A 116 -16.99 6.47 0.17
N ASN A 117 -17.44 5.38 0.77
CA ASN A 117 -18.39 4.45 0.16
C ASN A 117 -19.77 4.68 0.79
N PRO A 118 -20.77 5.18 0.04
CA PRO A 118 -22.11 5.36 0.56
C PRO A 118 -22.71 4.03 0.99
N VAL A 119 -23.05 3.90 2.25
CA VAL A 119 -23.43 2.62 2.87
C VAL A 119 -24.92 2.27 2.68
N ASP A 120 -25.73 3.25 2.35
CA ASP A 120 -27.17 3.03 2.09
C ASP A 120 -27.43 2.11 0.88
N ALA A 121 -26.42 1.90 0.05
CA ALA A 121 -26.51 1.04 -1.12
C ALA A 121 -26.24 -0.47 -0.84
N THR A 122 -25.89 -0.88 0.36
CA THR A 122 -25.51 -2.27 0.71
C THR A 122 -24.41 -2.88 -0.19
N ASN A 123 -23.75 -2.06 -0.97
CA ASN A 123 -22.75 -2.46 -1.95
C ASN A 123 -21.44 -1.69 -1.75
N LEU A 124 -20.31 -2.39 -1.79
CA LEU A 124 -18.99 -1.81 -1.88
C LEU A 124 -18.65 -1.51 -3.33
N THR A 125 -18.61 -0.23 -3.71
CA THR A 125 -18.24 0.17 -5.06
C THR A 125 -16.73 0.40 -5.17
N VAL A 126 -16.03 -0.52 -5.81
CA VAL A 126 -14.59 -0.42 -6.02
C VAL A 126 -14.28 0.40 -7.27
N THR A 127 -13.31 1.31 -7.12
CA THR A 127 -12.82 2.15 -8.22
C THR A 127 -11.41 1.71 -8.62
N PRO A 128 -11.08 1.65 -9.91
CA PRO A 128 -9.72 1.33 -10.34
C PRO A 128 -8.67 2.21 -9.66
N GLY A 129 -7.62 1.57 -9.12
CA GLY A 129 -6.52 2.27 -8.44
C GLY A 129 -6.82 2.78 -7.02
N GLN A 130 -8.04 2.59 -6.48
CA GLN A 130 -8.44 2.99 -5.12
C GLN A 130 -8.45 1.78 -4.19
N ASP A 131 -7.53 1.72 -3.23
CA ASP A 131 -7.37 0.58 -2.31
C ASP A 131 -7.93 0.83 -0.91
N LEU A 132 -8.29 2.08 -0.59
CA LEU A 132 -8.72 2.50 0.75
C LEU A 132 -10.09 3.14 0.69
N TYR A 133 -11.03 2.61 1.47
CA TYR A 133 -12.41 3.11 1.55
C TYR A 133 -12.78 3.46 2.99
N SER A 134 -13.42 4.60 3.19
CA SER A 134 -14.08 4.93 4.44
C SER A 134 -15.55 4.55 4.37
N ILE A 135 -16.02 3.97 5.45
CA ILE A 135 -17.41 3.50 5.60
C ILE A 135 -18.07 4.37 6.66
N PRO A 136 -18.83 5.40 6.24
CA PRO A 136 -19.53 6.30 7.14
C PRO A 136 -20.73 5.63 7.82
N ASP A 137 -21.41 6.34 8.69
CA ASP A 137 -22.71 5.92 9.24
C ASP A 137 -23.76 5.73 8.16
N CYS A 138 -24.65 4.78 8.36
CA CYS A 138 -25.88 4.66 7.62
C CYS A 138 -26.87 5.77 8.05
N THR A 139 -27.77 6.17 7.16
CA THR A 139 -28.65 7.32 7.40
C THR A 139 -29.63 7.14 8.57
N SER A 140 -30.15 5.93 8.77
CA SER A 140 -31.24 5.71 9.75
C SER A 140 -31.15 4.44 10.58
N SER A 141 -30.41 3.45 10.13
CA SER A 141 -30.20 2.18 10.82
C SER A 141 -28.99 1.45 10.25
N PRO A 142 -28.30 0.62 11.04
CA PRO A 142 -27.19 -0.20 10.55
C PRO A 142 -27.60 -1.05 9.34
N LYS A 143 -26.78 -1.07 8.31
CA LYS A 143 -26.99 -1.89 7.09
C LYS A 143 -25.80 -2.81 6.85
N ALA A 144 -26.05 -3.95 6.23
CA ALA A 144 -25.00 -4.87 5.82
C ALA A 144 -24.50 -4.52 4.43
N ILE A 145 -23.18 -4.42 4.25
CA ILE A 145 -22.53 -4.42 2.95
C ILE A 145 -22.46 -5.89 2.53
N ALA A 146 -23.28 -6.29 1.57
CA ALA A 146 -23.44 -7.67 1.16
C ALA A 146 -22.86 -7.98 -0.22
N THR A 147 -22.60 -6.96 -1.04
CA THR A 147 -22.12 -7.10 -2.41
C THR A 147 -20.91 -6.21 -2.71
N VAL A 148 -20.18 -6.54 -3.74
CA VAL A 148 -19.08 -5.72 -4.30
C VAL A 148 -19.31 -5.49 -5.78
N SER A 149 -18.90 -4.35 -6.28
CA SER A 149 -18.95 -4.03 -7.72
C SER A 149 -17.73 -3.20 -8.13
N GLY A 150 -17.46 -3.13 -9.43
CA GLY A 150 -16.36 -2.36 -10.01
C GLY A 150 -15.00 -3.06 -9.96
N LEU A 151 -14.94 -4.33 -9.55
CA LEU A 151 -13.76 -5.18 -9.71
C LEU A 151 -13.65 -5.69 -11.14
N ALA A 152 -12.44 -5.79 -11.64
CA ALA A 152 -12.10 -6.38 -12.92
C ALA A 152 -11.20 -7.62 -12.74
N ALA A 153 -11.05 -8.45 -13.76
CA ALA A 153 -10.25 -9.66 -13.69
C ALA A 153 -8.77 -9.41 -13.34
N ASN A 154 -8.23 -8.25 -13.71
CA ASN A 154 -6.87 -7.84 -13.37
C ASN A 154 -6.71 -7.29 -11.94
N ASP A 155 -7.81 -7.15 -11.18
CA ASP A 155 -7.76 -6.79 -9.76
C ASP A 155 -7.47 -8.00 -8.85
N LYS A 156 -7.43 -9.21 -9.39
CA LYS A 156 -7.12 -10.43 -8.64
C LYS A 156 -5.78 -10.32 -7.92
N GLY A 157 -5.79 -10.59 -6.61
CA GLY A 157 -4.63 -10.42 -5.73
C GLY A 157 -4.49 -9.02 -5.12
N ARG A 158 -5.26 -8.03 -5.57
CA ARG A 158 -5.29 -6.68 -5.03
C ARG A 158 -5.83 -6.66 -3.61
N TYR A 159 -5.37 -5.72 -2.81
CA TYR A 159 -5.82 -5.53 -1.43
C TYR A 159 -6.75 -4.32 -1.32
N ILE A 160 -7.88 -4.50 -0.65
CA ILE A 160 -8.85 -3.46 -0.38
C ILE A 160 -9.01 -3.33 1.13
N THR A 161 -8.82 -2.12 1.65
CA THR A 161 -8.94 -1.84 3.09
C THR A 161 -10.17 -0.97 3.33
N LEU A 162 -11.04 -1.40 4.24
CA LEU A 162 -12.15 -0.63 4.75
C LEU A 162 -11.79 -0.03 6.10
N ILE A 163 -12.12 1.24 6.30
CA ILE A 163 -12.00 1.97 7.56
C ILE A 163 -13.40 2.37 8.00
N GLY A 164 -13.80 1.97 9.19
CA GLY A 164 -15.05 2.37 9.79
C GLY A 164 -14.98 3.80 10.31
N GLU A 165 -16.02 4.58 10.04
CA GLU A 165 -16.23 5.94 10.55
C GLU A 165 -17.60 6.06 11.28
N GLY A 166 -18.36 4.94 11.36
CA GLY A 166 -19.68 4.92 11.94
C GLY A 166 -19.68 5.11 13.46
N VAL A 167 -20.62 5.89 13.95
CA VAL A 167 -20.80 6.21 15.38
C VAL A 167 -22.16 5.71 15.88
N GLU A 168 -23.27 6.12 15.24
CA GLU A 168 -24.63 5.78 15.66
C GLU A 168 -25.20 4.57 14.92
N HIS A 169 -24.98 4.52 13.62
CA HIS A 169 -25.51 3.48 12.73
C HIS A 169 -24.41 2.84 11.86
N PRO A 170 -23.37 2.22 12.48
CA PRO A 170 -22.26 1.65 11.72
C PRO A 170 -22.73 0.51 10.83
N ALA A 171 -22.23 0.50 9.60
CA ALA A 171 -22.46 -0.61 8.68
C ALA A 171 -21.77 -1.88 9.17
N THR A 172 -22.18 -3.02 8.63
CA THR A 172 -21.59 -4.31 8.93
C THR A 172 -21.15 -5.04 7.65
N VAL A 173 -20.15 -5.89 7.78
CA VAL A 173 -19.78 -6.90 6.78
C VAL A 173 -19.88 -8.26 7.46
N ALA A 174 -20.82 -9.09 7.02
CA ALA A 174 -20.99 -10.44 7.50
C ALA A 174 -20.47 -11.46 6.47
N GLU A 175 -20.14 -12.64 6.94
CA GLU A 175 -19.76 -13.78 6.11
C GLU A 175 -20.84 -14.07 5.07
N ASN A 176 -20.47 -14.15 3.81
CA ASN A 176 -21.33 -14.58 2.70
C ASN A 176 -20.47 -15.04 1.50
N GLU A 177 -21.07 -15.33 0.35
CA GLU A 177 -20.37 -15.77 -0.86
C GLU A 177 -19.43 -14.69 -1.44
N VAL A 178 -19.66 -13.40 -1.13
CA VAL A 178 -18.86 -12.26 -1.60
C VAL A 178 -17.75 -11.92 -0.62
N PHE A 179 -18.03 -11.90 0.68
CA PHE A 179 -17.09 -11.58 1.75
C PHE A 179 -16.81 -12.83 2.59
N ILE A 180 -15.63 -13.41 2.40
CA ILE A 180 -15.16 -14.56 3.17
C ILE A 180 -14.33 -14.02 4.32
N LEU A 181 -14.81 -14.21 5.55
CA LEU A 181 -14.20 -13.72 6.77
C LEU A 181 -13.34 -14.80 7.43
N GLU A 182 -12.23 -14.42 8.06
CA GLU A 182 -11.25 -15.35 8.64
C GLU A 182 -11.86 -16.30 9.69
N ASP A 183 -12.76 -15.77 10.51
CA ASP A 183 -13.39 -16.48 11.62
C ASP A 183 -14.94 -16.53 11.50
N GLY A 184 -15.49 -16.10 10.37
CA GLY A 184 -16.93 -15.96 10.15
C GLY A 184 -17.59 -14.86 10.98
N ALA A 185 -16.84 -14.16 11.84
CA ALA A 185 -17.39 -13.11 12.69
C ALA A 185 -17.65 -11.81 11.92
N THR A 186 -18.82 -11.24 12.10
CA THR A 186 -19.22 -9.98 11.49
C THR A 186 -18.29 -8.83 11.90
N TRP A 187 -17.75 -8.10 10.92
CA TRP A 187 -17.06 -6.85 11.17
C TRP A 187 -18.05 -5.68 11.17
N THR A 188 -17.88 -4.75 12.12
CA THR A 188 -18.70 -3.55 12.24
C THR A 188 -17.85 -2.32 11.95
N ALA A 189 -18.31 -1.46 11.04
CA ALA A 189 -17.58 -0.27 10.57
C ALA A 189 -17.65 0.90 11.56
N ARG A 190 -17.36 0.65 12.85
CA ARG A 190 -17.26 1.70 13.86
C ARG A 190 -16.04 2.58 13.67
N ALA A 191 -16.09 3.80 14.14
CA ALA A 191 -14.96 4.71 14.11
C ALA A 191 -13.69 4.05 14.70
N GLY A 192 -12.59 4.04 13.94
CA GLY A 192 -11.35 3.38 14.31
C GLY A 192 -11.27 1.88 13.95
N SER A 193 -12.36 1.24 13.55
CA SER A 193 -12.33 -0.15 13.04
C SER A 193 -11.71 -0.21 11.64
N ARG A 194 -11.03 -1.32 11.34
CA ARG A 194 -10.43 -1.57 10.03
C ARG A 194 -10.45 -3.04 9.69
N ILE A 195 -10.63 -3.35 8.41
CA ILE A 195 -10.51 -4.69 7.86
C ILE A 195 -9.86 -4.62 6.48
N THR A 196 -9.02 -5.58 6.12
CA THR A 196 -8.40 -5.66 4.80
C THR A 196 -8.76 -6.97 4.13
N PHE A 197 -9.17 -6.86 2.89
CA PHE A 197 -9.51 -7.98 2.03
C PHE A 197 -8.50 -8.13 0.89
N ARG A 198 -8.34 -9.37 0.44
CA ARG A 198 -7.71 -9.70 -0.84
C ARG A 198 -8.78 -10.04 -1.86
N VAL A 199 -8.69 -9.47 -3.04
CA VAL A 199 -9.54 -9.79 -4.17
C VAL A 199 -9.17 -11.18 -4.69
N ILE A 200 -10.13 -12.11 -4.71
CA ILE A 200 -9.95 -13.46 -5.25
C ILE A 200 -10.56 -13.58 -6.62
N ASP A 201 -11.72 -12.94 -6.83
CA ASP A 201 -12.38 -12.86 -8.13
C ASP A 201 -13.10 -11.51 -8.29
N THR A 202 -13.80 -11.30 -9.39
CA THR A 202 -14.54 -10.06 -9.71
C THR A 202 -15.66 -9.71 -8.74
N ASP A 203 -16.05 -10.66 -7.90
CA ASP A 203 -17.14 -10.54 -6.91
C ASP A 203 -16.78 -11.12 -5.53
N THR A 204 -15.55 -11.62 -5.34
CA THR A 204 -15.17 -12.34 -4.12
C THR A 204 -13.96 -11.70 -3.43
N LEU A 205 -14.13 -11.40 -2.16
CA LEU A 205 -13.15 -10.77 -1.27
C LEU A 205 -12.90 -11.67 -0.05
N VAL A 206 -11.63 -12.00 0.20
CA VAL A 206 -11.23 -12.81 1.37
C VAL A 206 -10.48 -11.93 2.36
N GLU A 207 -10.88 -11.98 3.62
CA GLU A 207 -10.19 -11.27 4.70
C GLU A 207 -8.76 -11.74 4.85
N ILE A 208 -7.85 -10.81 5.09
CA ILE A 208 -6.45 -11.10 5.40
C ILE A 208 -6.31 -11.34 6.89
N ALA A 209 -5.80 -12.51 7.25
CA ALA A 209 -5.56 -12.92 8.62
C ALA A 209 -4.83 -11.83 9.43
N GLY A 210 -5.36 -11.52 10.62
CA GLY A 210 -4.80 -10.53 11.51
C GLY A 210 -4.88 -9.08 11.01
N SER A 211 -5.62 -8.79 9.94
CA SER A 211 -5.80 -7.43 9.43
C SER A 211 -6.91 -6.66 10.13
N ARG A 212 -7.80 -7.37 10.81
CA ARG A 212 -8.99 -6.83 11.47
C ARG A 212 -8.62 -6.04 12.73
N ILE A 213 -9.15 -4.84 12.82
CA ILE A 213 -9.26 -4.08 14.06
C ILE A 213 -10.74 -3.84 14.26
N GLN A 214 -11.26 -4.24 15.42
CA GLN A 214 -12.64 -4.02 15.81
C GLN A 214 -12.68 -3.13 17.04
N THR A 215 -13.21 -1.93 16.88
CA THR A 215 -13.46 -1.04 18.02
C THR A 215 -14.69 -1.52 18.77
N VAL A 216 -14.54 -1.75 20.06
CA VAL A 216 -15.63 -2.10 21.00
C VAL A 216 -16.05 -0.82 21.70
N VAL A 217 -17.34 -0.61 21.84
CA VAL A 217 -17.94 0.49 22.65
C VAL A 217 -18.23 -0.03 24.03
#